data_383e1fd46bff9f74149ba826547f8e35
#
_entry.id   383e1fd46bff9f74149ba826547f8e35
#
_cell.length_a   1.000
_cell.length_b   1.000
_cell.length_c   1.000
_cell.angle_alpha   90.00
_cell.angle_beta   90.00
_cell.angle_gamma   90.00
#
_symmetry.space_group_name_H-M   'P 1'
#
loop_
_entity.id
_entity.type
_entity.pdbx_description
1 polymer ?
#
loop_
_entity_poly.entity_id
_entity_poly.type
_entity_poly.pdbx_seq_one_letter_code
_entity_poly.pdbx_strand_id
1 'polypeptide(L)'
;MVGAEREEGEGEGSEVSGEKGRRGDGDEVRRRRDGGRLKFLARGKVRAAGGAGQVCPRTTNGSGSNGEGVGMAVRAGACVANMEFYQFHPTSLYTGVGGAKKRKNDENAFLVTEAVRGHGGRLFDAPTGGTRFMEKYDTRMELAPRDVVARAIDREIKAAVGANKKAACVWLDVTHLDGAETLKNFPGIAKELLLRGIDITKQRVPVTPAAHYLCGGVSTDLNGQTTVEGLFACGENAYTGVHGANRLA
;
A
#
# COMPACT_ATOMS: atom_id res chain seq x y z
N MET A 1 5.64 19.75 -73.71
CA MET A 1 6.91 19.05 -73.42
C MET A 1 7.57 19.74 -72.29
N VAL A 2 8.15 19.05 -71.40
CA VAL A 2 8.84 19.35 -70.15
C VAL A 2 7.90 19.19 -68.95
N GLY A 3 8.08 18.07 -68.27
CA GLY A 3 7.48 17.72 -66.99
C GLY A 3 8.15 18.47 -65.83
N ALA A 4 7.38 18.76 -64.83
CA ALA A 4 7.86 19.20 -63.53
C ALA A 4 7.56 18.10 -62.52
N GLU A 5 8.60 17.43 -62.08
CA GLU A 5 8.59 16.53 -60.92
C GLU A 5 8.41 17.38 -59.67
N ARG A 6 7.48 16.99 -58.81
CA ARG A 6 7.33 17.53 -57.45
C ARG A 6 8.12 16.62 -56.51
N GLU A 7 9.17 17.13 -55.93
CA GLU A 7 9.86 16.56 -54.80
C GLU A 7 8.95 16.63 -53.57
N GLU A 8 8.61 15.49 -53.00
CA GLU A 8 8.02 15.39 -51.68
C GLU A 8 9.13 15.53 -50.63
N GLY A 9 9.12 16.68 -49.93
CA GLY A 9 10.00 16.91 -48.79
C GLY A 9 9.60 16.09 -47.61
N GLU A 10 10.40 15.05 -47.28
CA GLU A 10 10.33 14.35 -46.01
C GLU A 10 10.73 15.31 -44.87
N GLY A 11 9.75 15.68 -44.07
CA GLY A 11 9.98 16.41 -42.82
C GLY A 11 10.63 15.52 -41.78
N GLU A 12 11.91 15.69 -41.54
CA GLU A 12 12.63 15.07 -40.42
C GLU A 12 12.02 15.53 -39.08
N GLY A 13 11.33 14.62 -38.45
CA GLY A 13 10.84 14.79 -37.05
C GLY A 13 12.01 14.74 -36.08
N SER A 14 12.31 15.84 -35.40
CA SER A 14 13.33 15.92 -34.38
C SER A 14 13.07 14.88 -33.26
N GLU A 15 13.97 13.93 -33.10
CA GLU A 15 14.01 13.02 -31.95
C GLU A 15 14.43 13.80 -30.71
N VAL A 16 13.47 13.95 -29.78
CA VAL A 16 13.80 14.46 -28.44
C VAL A 16 14.34 13.29 -27.63
N SER A 17 15.60 13.38 -27.21
CA SER A 17 16.30 12.42 -26.35
C SER A 17 15.47 12.14 -25.09
N GLY A 18 15.00 10.89 -24.97
CA GLY A 18 14.22 10.45 -23.81
C GLY A 18 15.13 10.09 -22.65
N GLU A 19 14.89 10.65 -21.49
CA GLU A 19 15.48 10.19 -20.24
C GLU A 19 15.10 8.72 -19.98
N LYS A 20 16.14 7.87 -19.86
CA LYS A 20 16.01 6.44 -19.54
C LYS A 20 15.75 6.28 -18.06
N GLY A 21 14.50 6.13 -17.67
CA GLY A 21 14.14 5.62 -16.35
C GLY A 21 14.28 4.10 -16.30
N ARG A 22 15.40 3.58 -15.83
CA ARG A 22 15.54 2.15 -15.52
C ARG A 22 14.80 1.82 -14.24
N ARG A 23 13.75 1.03 -14.33
CA ARG A 23 13.19 0.29 -13.18
C ARG A 23 12.73 -1.07 -13.67
N GLY A 24 13.20 -2.11 -13.00
CA GLY A 24 12.84 -3.52 -13.00
C GLY A 24 12.14 -4.07 -14.24
N ASP A 25 12.85 -4.94 -14.95
CA ASP A 25 12.38 -5.78 -16.05
C ASP A 25 11.80 -5.10 -17.31
N GLY A 26 12.71 -4.60 -18.12
CA GLY A 26 12.68 -4.87 -19.55
C GLY A 26 11.81 -4.03 -20.47
N ASP A 27 11.01 -3.05 -20.04
CA ASP A 27 10.15 -2.32 -20.96
C ASP A 27 10.44 -0.82 -21.06
N GLU A 28 11.05 -0.40 -22.17
CA GLU A 28 11.32 0.98 -22.54
C GLU A 28 10.02 1.71 -22.97
N VAL A 29 9.61 2.73 -22.24
CA VAL A 29 8.45 3.57 -22.58
C VAL A 29 8.91 4.69 -23.48
N ARG A 30 8.61 4.63 -24.77
CA ARG A 30 8.81 5.75 -25.69
C ARG A 30 7.64 6.73 -25.59
N ARG A 31 7.95 8.00 -25.32
CA ARG A 31 6.99 9.11 -25.30
C ARG A 31 7.07 9.84 -26.64
N ARG A 32 5.97 9.92 -27.39
CA ARG A 32 5.85 10.85 -28.51
C ARG A 32 4.83 11.92 -28.20
N ARG A 33 5.15 13.18 -28.49
CA ARG A 33 4.19 14.29 -28.47
C ARG A 33 3.60 14.46 -29.87
N ASP A 34 2.27 14.41 -29.95
CA ASP A 34 1.54 14.74 -31.16
C ASP A 34 0.41 15.70 -30.76
N GLY A 35 0.44 16.92 -31.28
CA GLY A 35 -0.59 17.94 -31.03
C GLY A 35 -0.88 18.25 -29.56
N GLY A 36 0.14 18.23 -28.68
CA GLY A 36 -0.01 18.54 -27.24
C GLY A 36 -0.55 17.38 -26.39
N ARG A 37 -0.96 16.26 -26.98
CA ARG A 37 -1.34 15.03 -26.25
C ARG A 37 -0.19 14.04 -26.17
N LEU A 38 0.08 13.53 -24.95
CA LEU A 38 1.00 12.40 -24.78
C LEU A 38 0.34 11.14 -25.35
N LYS A 39 0.76 10.69 -26.53
CA LYS A 39 0.41 9.37 -27.03
C LYS A 39 1.42 8.36 -26.49
N PHE A 40 0.95 7.39 -25.73
CA PHE A 40 1.73 6.21 -25.36
C PHE A 40 1.61 5.20 -26.54
N LEU A 41 2.64 5.12 -27.36
CA LEU A 41 2.74 4.05 -28.37
C LEU A 41 3.18 2.78 -27.64
N ALA A 42 2.23 2.04 -27.09
CA ALA A 42 2.50 0.78 -26.42
C ALA A 42 1.82 -0.36 -27.16
N ARG A 43 2.58 -1.15 -27.88
CA ARG A 43 2.14 -2.51 -28.21
C ARG A 43 2.27 -3.37 -26.96
N GLY A 44 1.12 -3.74 -26.35
CA GLY A 44 1.06 -4.70 -25.26
C GLY A 44 1.81 -4.34 -23.98
N LYS A 45 1.61 -3.15 -23.41
CA LYS A 45 2.29 -2.73 -22.17
C LYS A 45 1.47 -3.06 -20.93
N VAL A 46 2.09 -3.81 -20.01
CA VAL A 46 1.55 -4.16 -18.69
C VAL A 46 2.07 -3.19 -17.63
N ARG A 47 1.18 -2.72 -16.75
CA ARG A 47 1.53 -1.88 -15.60
C ARG A 47 1.25 -2.60 -14.29
N ALA A 48 2.31 -2.87 -13.54
CA ALA A 48 2.29 -3.52 -12.23
C ALA A 48 3.24 -2.78 -11.28
N ALA A 49 2.99 -1.47 -11.03
CA ALA A 49 3.89 -0.59 -10.27
C ALA A 49 3.54 -0.52 -8.76
N GLY A 50 2.68 -1.43 -8.24
CA GLY A 50 2.50 -1.64 -6.81
C GLY A 50 1.68 -0.58 -6.07
N GLY A 51 0.59 -0.08 -6.65
CA GLY A 51 -0.37 0.79 -5.95
C GLY A 51 0.16 2.19 -5.60
N ALA A 52 -0.41 2.80 -4.54
CA ALA A 52 -0.18 4.20 -4.19
C ALA A 52 0.07 4.44 -2.69
N GLY A 53 0.54 3.45 -1.92
CA GLY A 53 0.71 3.55 -0.47
C GLY A 53 1.57 4.71 0.00
N GLN A 54 2.55 5.09 -0.79
CA GLN A 54 3.48 6.19 -0.46
C GLN A 54 2.86 7.59 -0.52
N VAL A 55 1.62 7.75 -1.00
CA VAL A 55 0.89 9.02 -0.87
C VAL A 55 0.35 9.23 0.55
N CYS A 56 0.33 8.19 1.37
CA CYS A 56 -0.08 8.25 2.77
C CYS A 56 1.13 8.48 3.68
N PRO A 57 0.97 9.26 4.76
CA PRO A 57 2.07 9.56 5.70
C PRO A 57 2.64 8.32 6.39
N ARG A 58 1.85 7.24 6.46
CA ARG A 58 2.26 5.96 7.01
C ARG A 58 1.73 4.83 6.13
N THR A 59 2.63 3.99 5.66
CA THR A 59 2.30 2.86 4.79
C THR A 59 3.19 1.66 5.08
N THR A 60 2.68 0.48 4.81
CA THR A 60 3.44 -0.78 4.81
C THR A 60 4.04 -1.10 3.44
N ASN A 61 3.70 -0.32 2.41
CA ASN A 61 4.17 -0.52 1.04
C ASN A 61 5.59 0.04 0.84
N GLY A 62 6.37 -0.59 -0.01
CA GLY A 62 7.71 -0.13 -0.39
C GLY A 62 7.70 1.22 -1.12
N SER A 63 8.84 1.87 -1.20
CA SER A 63 9.04 3.21 -1.80
C SER A 63 8.59 3.32 -3.25
N GLY A 64 8.52 2.21 -3.99
CA GLY A 64 8.02 2.16 -5.36
C GLY A 64 6.50 2.31 -5.51
N SER A 65 5.72 2.16 -4.42
CA SER A 65 4.25 2.24 -4.45
C SER A 65 3.74 3.68 -4.34
N ASN A 66 4.14 4.52 -5.27
CA ASN A 66 3.90 5.98 -5.27
C ASN A 66 2.73 6.44 -6.17
N GLY A 67 1.98 5.50 -6.76
CA GLY A 67 0.84 5.80 -7.63
C GLY A 67 1.20 6.18 -9.07
N GLU A 68 2.49 6.14 -9.45
CA GLU A 68 2.92 6.51 -10.81
C GLU A 68 2.23 5.67 -11.89
N GLY A 69 2.04 4.36 -11.66
CA GLY A 69 1.40 3.47 -12.63
C GLY A 69 -0.03 3.88 -12.93
N VAL A 70 -0.81 4.18 -11.89
CA VAL A 70 -2.18 4.69 -12.01
C VAL A 70 -2.17 6.07 -12.68
N GLY A 71 -1.31 6.98 -12.23
CA GLY A 71 -1.18 8.32 -12.81
C GLY A 71 -0.80 8.31 -14.28
N MET A 72 0.07 7.38 -14.72
CA MET A 72 0.40 7.22 -16.14
C MET A 72 -0.78 6.70 -16.95
N ALA A 73 -1.53 5.73 -16.43
CA ALA A 73 -2.72 5.20 -17.09
C ALA A 73 -3.79 6.28 -17.27
N VAL A 74 -4.06 7.09 -16.24
CA VAL A 74 -4.99 8.23 -16.31
C VAL A 74 -4.55 9.24 -17.36
N ARG A 75 -3.26 9.60 -17.40
CA ARG A 75 -2.73 10.52 -18.43
C ARG A 75 -2.81 9.94 -19.84
N ALA A 76 -2.83 8.62 -19.97
CA ALA A 76 -3.05 7.95 -21.25
C ALA A 76 -4.54 7.89 -21.64
N GLY A 77 -5.46 8.27 -20.77
CA GLY A 77 -6.90 8.26 -20.98
C GLY A 77 -7.61 7.02 -20.46
N ALA A 78 -6.93 6.16 -19.69
CA ALA A 78 -7.57 5.01 -19.07
C ALA A 78 -8.51 5.43 -17.93
N CYS A 79 -9.65 4.73 -17.82
CA CYS A 79 -10.56 4.89 -16.70
C CYS A 79 -9.98 4.29 -15.43
N VAL A 80 -10.28 4.94 -14.30
CA VAL A 80 -10.00 4.45 -12.95
C VAL A 80 -11.28 4.34 -12.16
N ALA A 81 -11.33 3.44 -11.19
CA ALA A 81 -12.49 3.26 -10.33
C ALA A 81 -12.07 3.00 -8.88
N ASN A 82 -12.96 3.31 -7.95
CA ASN A 82 -12.84 3.03 -6.51
C ASN A 82 -11.56 3.56 -5.86
N MET A 83 -11.03 4.68 -6.35
CA MET A 83 -9.78 5.28 -5.87
C MET A 83 -9.85 5.73 -4.41
N GLU A 84 -11.06 5.94 -3.88
CA GLU A 84 -11.32 6.27 -2.48
C GLU A 84 -11.15 5.07 -1.53
N PHE A 85 -11.19 3.84 -2.04
CA PHE A 85 -11.07 2.63 -1.22
C PHE A 85 -9.63 2.24 -1.01
N TYR A 86 -9.01 2.85 -0.02
CA TYR A 86 -7.70 2.48 0.47
C TYR A 86 -7.83 1.63 1.73
N GLN A 87 -7.37 0.37 1.70
CA GLN A 87 -7.35 -0.49 2.87
C GLN A 87 -6.20 -0.10 3.80
N PHE A 88 -6.53 0.14 5.08
CA PHE A 88 -5.55 0.30 6.14
C PHE A 88 -5.33 -1.02 6.87
N HIS A 89 -4.08 -1.45 7.01
CA HIS A 89 -3.77 -2.58 7.88
C HIS A 89 -3.76 -2.11 9.33
N PRO A 90 -4.48 -2.79 10.24
CA PRO A 90 -4.67 -2.34 11.62
C PRO A 90 -3.37 -2.26 12.42
N THR A 91 -2.47 -3.25 12.22
CA THR A 91 -1.34 -3.51 13.11
C THR A 91 -0.01 -3.32 12.39
N SER A 92 0.36 -2.07 12.08
CA SER A 92 1.73 -1.71 11.75
C SER A 92 2.46 -1.21 12.99
N LEU A 93 3.74 -1.54 13.12
CA LEU A 93 4.56 -1.12 14.26
C LEU A 93 4.64 0.40 14.32
N TYR A 94 4.34 0.97 15.47
CA TYR A 94 4.59 2.37 15.77
C TYR A 94 5.93 2.52 16.50
N THR A 95 6.85 3.30 15.93
CA THR A 95 8.19 3.52 16.51
C THR A 95 8.22 4.79 17.37
N GLY A 96 9.10 4.81 18.39
CA GLY A 96 9.26 5.97 19.27
C GLY A 96 8.53 5.85 20.61
N VAL A 97 7.79 4.76 20.85
CA VAL A 97 7.17 4.43 22.15
C VAL A 97 7.40 2.96 22.48
N GLY A 98 7.26 2.58 23.74
CA GLY A 98 7.35 1.18 24.18
C GLY A 98 8.70 0.52 23.89
N GLY A 99 9.78 1.28 23.76
CA GLY A 99 11.08 0.76 23.36
C GLY A 99 11.28 0.54 21.87
N ALA A 100 10.22 0.66 21.06
CA ALA A 100 10.28 0.45 19.61
C ALA A 100 11.16 1.51 18.91
N LYS A 101 12.18 1.06 18.19
CA LYS A 101 13.11 1.92 17.45
C LYS A 101 12.88 1.84 15.96
N LYS A 102 12.96 2.99 15.27
CA LYS A 102 13.05 3.02 13.81
C LYS A 102 14.46 2.64 13.39
N ARG A 103 14.60 1.73 12.42
CA ARG A 103 15.91 1.41 11.84
C ARG A 103 16.27 2.45 10.78
N LYS A 104 17.57 2.66 10.55
CA LYS A 104 18.08 3.67 9.61
C LYS A 104 17.52 3.51 8.19
N ASN A 105 17.23 2.28 7.79
CA ASN A 105 16.76 1.93 6.43
C ASN A 105 15.26 1.59 6.39
N ASP A 106 14.48 1.91 7.43
CA ASP A 106 13.03 1.71 7.39
C ASP A 106 12.38 2.78 6.52
N GLU A 107 12.04 2.42 5.29
CA GLU A 107 11.33 3.28 4.34
C GLU A 107 9.81 3.23 4.58
N ASN A 108 9.31 2.15 5.19
CA ASN A 108 7.90 1.90 5.45
C ASN A 108 7.67 1.40 6.88
N ALA A 109 6.39 1.37 7.29
CA ALA A 109 6.01 0.84 8.58
C ALA A 109 6.11 -0.70 8.57
N PHE A 110 6.75 -1.27 9.59
CA PHE A 110 6.85 -2.72 9.72
C PHE A 110 5.48 -3.34 10.00
N LEU A 111 5.10 -4.30 9.19
CA LEU A 111 3.82 -4.98 9.30
C LEU A 111 3.87 -6.10 10.36
N VAL A 112 3.06 -5.96 11.42
CA VAL A 112 2.73 -7.07 12.31
C VAL A 112 1.48 -7.74 11.76
N THR A 113 1.65 -8.91 11.16
CA THR A 113 0.61 -9.56 10.35
C THR A 113 -0.67 -9.85 11.13
N GLU A 114 -1.78 -9.99 10.41
CA GLU A 114 -3.08 -10.35 10.96
C GLU A 114 -3.06 -11.70 11.70
N ALA A 115 -2.21 -12.63 11.25
CA ALA A 115 -2.06 -13.94 11.87
C ALA A 115 -1.70 -13.87 13.37
N VAL A 116 -1.02 -12.81 13.82
CA VAL A 116 -0.73 -12.61 15.26
C VAL A 116 -2.02 -12.39 16.06
N ARG A 117 -3.00 -11.65 15.49
CA ARG A 117 -4.33 -11.51 16.11
C ARG A 117 -5.11 -12.82 16.02
N GLY A 118 -5.03 -13.52 14.89
CA GLY A 118 -5.60 -14.86 14.71
C GLY A 118 -5.07 -15.89 15.70
N HIS A 119 -3.81 -15.77 16.12
CA HIS A 119 -3.18 -16.63 17.13
C HIS A 119 -3.59 -16.28 18.57
N GLY A 120 -4.40 -15.25 18.78
CA GLY A 120 -4.89 -14.84 20.10
C GLY A 120 -4.36 -13.48 20.59
N GLY A 121 -3.67 -12.72 19.74
CA GLY A 121 -3.21 -11.37 20.09
C GLY A 121 -4.37 -10.44 20.41
N ARG A 122 -4.25 -9.67 21.53
CA ARG A 122 -5.27 -8.78 22.07
C ARG A 122 -4.86 -7.32 21.91
N LEU A 123 -5.85 -6.45 21.70
CA LEU A 123 -5.63 -5.02 21.52
C LEU A 123 -6.07 -4.24 22.76
N PHE A 124 -5.17 -3.39 23.25
CA PHE A 124 -5.38 -2.55 24.42
C PHE A 124 -5.27 -1.07 24.07
N ASP A 125 -6.04 -0.26 24.79
CA ASP A 125 -6.25 1.16 24.51
C ASP A 125 -4.97 2.02 24.53
N ALA A 126 -5.08 3.18 23.95
CA ALA A 126 -4.10 4.26 24.05
C ALA A 126 -4.41 5.15 25.27
N PRO A 127 -3.38 5.74 25.93
CA PRO A 127 -1.94 5.59 25.70
C PRO A 127 -1.30 4.51 26.57
N THR A 128 -2.01 4.00 27.59
CA THR A 128 -1.45 3.19 28.69
C THR A 128 -1.56 1.69 28.46
N GLY A 129 -2.45 1.25 27.55
CA GLY A 129 -2.72 -0.16 27.35
C GLY A 129 -3.49 -0.80 28.49
N GLY A 130 -4.31 -0.04 29.25
CA GLY A 130 -5.03 -0.54 30.41
C GLY A 130 -6.25 -1.40 30.09
N THR A 131 -6.98 -1.08 29.03
CA THR A 131 -8.27 -1.68 28.71
C THR A 131 -8.26 -2.36 27.34
N ARG A 132 -8.68 -3.62 27.26
CA ARG A 132 -8.99 -4.27 25.99
C ARG A 132 -10.26 -3.64 25.43
N PHE A 133 -10.23 -3.17 24.19
CA PHE A 133 -11.29 -2.31 23.66
C PHE A 133 -12.13 -2.91 22.53
N MET A 134 -11.66 -3.96 21.86
CA MET A 134 -12.31 -4.46 20.65
C MET A 134 -13.77 -4.94 20.87
N GLU A 135 -14.10 -5.42 22.05
CA GLU A 135 -15.47 -5.83 22.42
C GLU A 135 -16.52 -4.70 22.28
N LYS A 136 -16.09 -3.42 22.40
CA LYS A 136 -16.97 -2.26 22.20
C LYS A 136 -17.38 -2.07 20.73
N TYR A 137 -16.63 -2.65 19.79
CA TYR A 137 -16.75 -2.38 18.36
C TYR A 137 -17.28 -3.55 17.54
N ASP A 138 -16.94 -4.79 17.92
CA ASP A 138 -17.37 -5.98 17.18
C ASP A 138 -17.35 -7.23 18.08
N THR A 139 -18.35 -8.08 17.96
CA THR A 139 -18.46 -9.33 18.76
C THR A 139 -17.35 -10.33 18.44
N ARG A 140 -16.73 -10.25 17.24
CA ARG A 140 -15.57 -11.06 16.86
C ARG A 140 -14.26 -10.51 17.42
N MET A 141 -14.31 -9.39 18.11
CA MET A 141 -13.16 -8.69 18.71
C MET A 141 -12.00 -8.49 17.72
N GLU A 142 -10.80 -8.97 18.05
CA GLU A 142 -9.60 -8.83 17.22
C GLU A 142 -9.64 -9.67 15.94
N LEU A 143 -10.59 -10.60 15.82
CA LEU A 143 -10.85 -11.39 14.61
C LEU A 143 -11.83 -10.70 13.63
N ALA A 144 -12.32 -9.51 13.96
CA ALA A 144 -13.12 -8.70 13.05
C ALA A 144 -12.31 -8.34 11.78
N PRO A 145 -12.98 -8.04 10.64
CA PRO A 145 -12.30 -7.60 9.41
C PRO A 145 -11.34 -6.42 9.64
N ARG A 146 -10.31 -6.33 8.80
CA ARG A 146 -9.25 -5.31 8.93
C ARG A 146 -9.77 -3.90 9.02
N ASP A 147 -10.79 -3.56 8.24
CA ASP A 147 -11.40 -2.23 8.24
C ASP A 147 -12.10 -1.90 9.56
N VAL A 148 -12.78 -2.89 10.17
CA VAL A 148 -13.40 -2.72 11.49
C VAL A 148 -12.34 -2.48 12.55
N VAL A 149 -11.31 -3.34 12.60
CA VAL A 149 -10.22 -3.20 13.58
C VAL A 149 -9.45 -1.91 13.38
N ALA A 150 -9.13 -1.52 12.13
CA ALA A 150 -8.41 -0.29 11.84
C ALA A 150 -9.20 0.96 12.30
N ARG A 151 -10.52 1.00 12.03
CA ARG A 151 -11.39 2.09 12.50
C ARG A 151 -11.54 2.11 14.01
N ALA A 152 -11.59 0.96 14.67
CA ALA A 152 -11.62 0.87 16.12
C ALA A 152 -10.35 1.46 16.73
N ILE A 153 -9.18 1.07 16.24
CA ILE A 153 -7.87 1.61 16.67
C ILE A 153 -7.81 3.14 16.46
N ASP A 154 -8.21 3.62 15.30
CA ASP A 154 -8.21 5.06 14.99
C ASP A 154 -9.10 5.84 15.96
N ARG A 155 -10.28 5.31 16.32
CA ARG A 155 -11.18 5.91 17.31
C ARG A 155 -10.58 5.96 18.71
N GLU A 156 -9.94 4.89 19.17
CA GLU A 156 -9.26 4.86 20.48
C GLU A 156 -8.10 5.87 20.53
N ILE A 157 -7.30 5.96 19.46
CA ILE A 157 -6.22 6.96 19.37
C ILE A 157 -6.80 8.38 19.40
N LYS A 158 -7.84 8.67 18.60
CA LYS A 158 -8.49 10.00 18.56
C LYS A 158 -9.14 10.37 19.89
N ALA A 159 -9.82 9.43 20.53
CA ALA A 159 -10.40 9.65 21.85
C ALA A 159 -9.34 9.99 22.91
N ALA A 160 -8.20 9.30 22.90
CA ALA A 160 -7.10 9.60 23.79
C ALA A 160 -6.48 10.97 23.51
N VAL A 161 -6.30 11.36 22.25
CA VAL A 161 -5.82 12.70 21.85
C VAL A 161 -6.80 13.79 22.29
N GLY A 162 -8.10 13.57 22.08
CA GLY A 162 -9.16 14.49 22.51
C GLY A 162 -9.21 14.69 24.03
N ALA A 163 -8.74 13.70 24.80
CA ALA A 163 -8.57 13.79 26.26
C ALA A 163 -7.20 14.36 26.70
N ASN A 164 -6.50 15.10 25.83
CA ASN A 164 -5.15 15.65 26.06
C ASN A 164 -4.07 14.61 26.41
N LYS A 165 -4.28 13.36 26.05
CA LYS A 165 -3.27 12.30 26.22
C LYS A 165 -2.43 12.19 24.96
N LYS A 166 -1.12 12.13 25.09
CA LYS A 166 -0.22 11.86 23.95
C LYS A 166 -0.39 10.40 23.53
N ALA A 167 -1.21 10.16 22.53
CA ALA A 167 -1.46 8.83 21.99
C ALA A 167 -1.30 8.84 20.47
N ALA A 168 -0.49 7.94 19.94
CA ALA A 168 -0.33 7.76 18.50
C ALA A 168 -0.39 6.27 18.10
N CYS A 169 -0.62 5.40 19.09
CA CYS A 169 -0.72 3.96 18.93
C CYS A 169 -1.61 3.33 19.98
N VAL A 170 -2.00 2.10 19.76
CA VAL A 170 -2.55 1.14 20.72
C VAL A 170 -1.55 0.02 20.95
N TRP A 171 -1.85 -0.91 21.85
CA TRP A 171 -0.93 -1.97 22.23
C TRP A 171 -1.46 -3.34 21.81
N LEU A 172 -0.68 -4.07 21.03
CA LEU A 172 -0.93 -5.46 20.70
C LEU A 172 -0.19 -6.34 21.71
N ASP A 173 -0.90 -7.24 22.36
CA ASP A 173 -0.41 -8.10 23.43
C ASP A 173 -0.55 -9.58 23.08
N VAL A 174 0.53 -10.32 23.13
CA VAL A 174 0.60 -11.77 23.05
C VAL A 174 1.34 -12.38 24.26
N THR A 175 1.69 -11.58 25.27
CA THR A 175 2.47 -12.04 26.43
C THR A 175 1.73 -13.04 27.31
N HIS A 176 0.42 -13.17 27.14
CA HIS A 176 -0.43 -14.16 27.81
C HIS A 176 -0.41 -15.52 27.11
N LEU A 177 0.17 -15.62 25.92
CA LEU A 177 0.33 -16.85 25.14
C LEU A 177 1.66 -17.55 25.47
N ASP A 178 1.78 -18.83 25.09
CA ASP A 178 3.05 -19.52 25.21
C ASP A 178 4.12 -18.85 24.32
N GLY A 179 5.21 -18.43 24.96
CA GLY A 179 6.28 -17.69 24.28
C GLY A 179 7.04 -18.56 23.26
N ALA A 180 7.25 -19.85 23.55
CA ALA A 180 7.96 -20.76 22.64
C ALA A 180 7.10 -21.02 21.39
N GLU A 181 5.81 -21.24 21.57
CA GLU A 181 4.84 -21.38 20.47
C GLU A 181 4.74 -20.10 19.64
N THR A 182 4.69 -18.93 20.28
CA THR A 182 4.68 -17.63 19.59
C THR A 182 5.92 -17.44 18.71
N LEU A 183 7.11 -17.75 19.23
CA LEU A 183 8.36 -17.67 18.46
C LEU A 183 8.41 -18.68 17.30
N LYS A 184 7.87 -19.89 17.51
CA LYS A 184 7.76 -20.92 16.48
C LYS A 184 6.83 -20.52 15.33
N ASN A 185 5.69 -19.91 15.66
CA ASN A 185 4.70 -19.52 14.65
C ASN A 185 5.06 -18.22 13.92
N PHE A 186 5.79 -17.30 14.58
CA PHE A 186 6.12 -15.98 14.04
C PHE A 186 7.62 -15.65 14.12
N PRO A 187 8.53 -16.52 13.64
CA PRO A 187 9.97 -16.33 13.83
C PRO A 187 10.48 -15.05 13.15
N GLY A 188 9.95 -14.73 11.96
CA GLY A 188 10.32 -13.51 11.22
C GLY A 188 9.86 -12.24 11.94
N ILE A 189 8.62 -12.22 12.46
CA ILE A 189 8.06 -11.08 13.19
C ILE A 189 8.83 -10.88 14.50
N ALA A 190 9.06 -11.96 15.27
CA ALA A 190 9.79 -11.91 16.53
C ALA A 190 11.22 -11.38 16.34
N LYS A 191 11.93 -11.87 15.32
CA LYS A 191 13.27 -11.39 14.96
C LYS A 191 13.27 -9.90 14.61
N GLU A 192 12.36 -9.46 13.76
CA GLU A 192 12.29 -8.06 13.33
C GLU A 192 11.88 -7.11 14.46
N LEU A 193 10.99 -7.53 15.36
CA LEU A 193 10.63 -6.78 16.55
C LEU A 193 11.81 -6.69 17.52
N LEU A 194 12.53 -7.79 17.75
CA LEU A 194 13.71 -7.81 18.62
C LEU A 194 14.80 -6.86 18.12
N LEU A 195 15.06 -6.83 16.79
CA LEU A 195 15.99 -5.86 16.18
C LEU A 195 15.57 -4.40 16.40
N ARG A 196 14.30 -4.16 16.69
CA ARG A 196 13.73 -2.84 17.02
C ARG A 196 13.57 -2.62 18.53
N GLY A 197 14.09 -3.52 19.35
CA GLY A 197 14.12 -3.41 20.82
C GLY A 197 12.86 -3.95 21.49
N ILE A 198 12.03 -4.74 20.81
CA ILE A 198 10.79 -5.32 21.35
C ILE A 198 10.89 -6.85 21.40
N ASP A 199 10.86 -7.42 22.59
CA ASP A 199 10.64 -8.84 22.80
C ASP A 199 9.13 -9.12 22.90
N ILE A 200 8.54 -9.63 21.82
CA ILE A 200 7.10 -9.87 21.71
C ILE A 200 6.57 -10.84 22.78
N THR A 201 7.43 -11.70 23.33
CA THR A 201 7.06 -12.66 24.37
C THR A 201 6.99 -12.04 25.78
N LYS A 202 7.58 -10.86 25.97
CA LYS A 202 7.72 -10.21 27.28
C LYS A 202 7.03 -8.86 27.37
N GLN A 203 6.77 -8.21 26.24
CA GLN A 203 6.19 -6.87 26.24
C GLN A 203 5.22 -6.66 25.08
N ARG A 204 4.30 -5.74 25.26
CA ARG A 204 3.34 -5.35 24.26
C ARG A 204 3.99 -4.61 23.10
N VAL A 205 3.44 -4.80 21.91
CA VAL A 205 3.90 -4.18 20.67
C VAL A 205 3.06 -2.93 20.40
N PRO A 206 3.65 -1.73 20.28
CA PRO A 206 2.91 -0.53 19.90
C PRO A 206 2.52 -0.61 18.43
N VAL A 207 1.23 -0.52 18.13
CA VAL A 207 0.71 -0.65 16.77
C VAL A 207 -0.26 0.48 16.41
N THR A 208 -0.32 0.78 15.12
CA THR A 208 -1.21 1.82 14.57
C THR A 208 -1.61 1.46 13.14
N PRO A 209 -2.76 1.92 12.64
CA PRO A 209 -3.13 1.69 11.25
C PRO A 209 -2.15 2.33 10.26
N ALA A 210 -1.89 1.64 9.15
CA ALA A 210 -1.10 2.17 8.04
C ALA A 210 -1.75 1.79 6.70
N ALA A 211 -1.61 2.64 5.70
CA ALA A 211 -2.03 2.36 4.34
C ALA A 211 -1.35 1.08 3.85
N HIS A 212 -2.13 0.15 3.29
CA HIS A 212 -1.67 -1.21 3.00
C HIS A 212 -1.97 -1.66 1.59
N TYR A 213 -3.18 -1.37 1.08
CA TYR A 213 -3.58 -1.82 -0.24
C TYR A 213 -4.59 -0.87 -0.88
N LEU A 214 -4.32 -0.45 -2.12
CA LEU A 214 -5.27 0.30 -2.93
C LEU A 214 -6.27 -0.69 -3.55
N CYS A 215 -7.52 -0.68 -3.10
CA CYS A 215 -8.57 -1.53 -3.65
C CYS A 215 -9.09 -1.04 -5.00
N GLY A 216 -8.99 0.26 -5.24
CA GLY A 216 -9.23 0.88 -6.53
C GLY A 216 -8.05 0.75 -7.49
N GLY A 217 -8.12 1.43 -8.60
CA GLY A 217 -7.07 1.45 -9.61
C GLY A 217 -7.58 1.63 -11.03
N VAL A 218 -6.77 1.26 -11.99
CA VAL A 218 -7.11 1.28 -13.42
C VAL A 218 -8.14 0.21 -13.71
N SER A 219 -9.29 0.60 -14.27
CA SER A 219 -10.35 -0.34 -14.64
C SER A 219 -9.87 -1.30 -15.74
N THR A 220 -10.02 -2.60 -15.48
CA THR A 220 -9.62 -3.66 -16.40
C THR A 220 -10.71 -4.70 -16.57
N ASP A 221 -10.68 -5.37 -17.69
CA ASP A 221 -11.44 -6.61 -17.92
C ASP A 221 -10.71 -7.84 -17.28
N LEU A 222 -11.26 -9.04 -17.51
CA LEU A 222 -10.69 -10.30 -17.01
C LEU A 222 -9.31 -10.64 -17.60
N ASN A 223 -8.96 -10.02 -18.73
CA ASN A 223 -7.66 -10.20 -19.39
C ASN A 223 -6.65 -9.11 -18.97
N GLY A 224 -7.04 -8.20 -18.06
CA GLY A 224 -6.23 -7.07 -17.64
C GLY A 224 -6.19 -5.92 -18.65
N GLN A 225 -7.01 -5.96 -19.73
CA GLN A 225 -7.06 -4.89 -20.72
C GLN A 225 -7.80 -3.69 -20.14
N THR A 226 -7.23 -2.49 -20.33
CA THR A 226 -7.84 -1.23 -19.89
C THR A 226 -8.79 -0.68 -20.96
N THR A 227 -9.42 0.47 -20.67
CA THR A 227 -10.23 1.21 -21.64
C THR A 227 -9.40 1.84 -22.78
N VAL A 228 -8.06 1.77 -22.72
CA VAL A 228 -7.15 2.24 -23.76
C VAL A 228 -6.60 1.03 -24.51
N GLU A 229 -6.78 0.99 -25.81
CA GLU A 229 -6.28 -0.09 -26.67
C GLU A 229 -4.78 -0.30 -26.50
N GLY A 230 -4.35 -1.55 -26.31
CA GLY A 230 -2.94 -1.93 -26.15
C GLY A 230 -2.35 -1.59 -24.77
N LEU A 231 -3.14 -1.03 -23.83
CA LEU A 231 -2.71 -0.78 -22.46
C LEU A 231 -3.37 -1.80 -21.51
N PHE A 232 -2.53 -2.48 -20.73
CA PHE A 232 -2.96 -3.48 -19.74
C PHE A 232 -2.51 -3.03 -18.33
N ALA A 233 -3.26 -3.44 -17.32
CA ALA A 233 -2.87 -3.28 -15.94
C ALA A 233 -3.13 -4.57 -15.15
N CYS A 234 -2.27 -4.85 -14.18
CA CYS A 234 -2.41 -6.00 -13.28
C CYS A 234 -1.87 -5.67 -11.88
N GLY A 235 -2.07 -6.59 -10.95
CA GLY A 235 -1.69 -6.41 -9.55
C GLY A 235 -2.44 -5.26 -8.90
N GLU A 236 -1.79 -4.57 -7.95
CA GLU A 236 -2.41 -3.50 -7.17
C GLU A 236 -2.72 -2.22 -7.98
N ASN A 237 -2.21 -2.09 -9.20
CA ASN A 237 -2.60 -0.98 -10.07
C ASN A 237 -3.95 -1.18 -10.76
N ALA A 238 -4.43 -2.43 -10.85
CA ALA A 238 -5.65 -2.77 -11.55
C ALA A 238 -6.85 -2.81 -10.60
N TYR A 239 -7.92 -2.15 -11.00
CA TYR A 239 -9.23 -2.35 -10.42
C TYR A 239 -9.96 -3.45 -11.19
N THR A 240 -10.07 -4.62 -10.57
CA THR A 240 -10.75 -5.81 -11.13
C THR A 240 -12.14 -6.04 -10.52
N GLY A 241 -12.52 -5.28 -9.49
CA GLY A 241 -13.76 -5.47 -8.74
C GLY A 241 -13.71 -6.60 -7.70
N VAL A 242 -12.67 -7.45 -7.70
CA VAL A 242 -12.57 -8.62 -6.81
C VAL A 242 -12.55 -8.25 -5.32
N HIS A 243 -11.93 -7.12 -4.96
CA HIS A 243 -11.73 -6.75 -3.56
C HIS A 243 -12.83 -5.86 -2.98
N GLY A 244 -13.68 -5.26 -3.83
CA GLY A 244 -14.65 -4.27 -3.36
C GLY A 244 -13.96 -3.11 -2.64
N ALA A 245 -14.47 -2.76 -1.46
CA ALA A 245 -13.90 -1.70 -0.63
C ALA A 245 -12.84 -2.18 0.38
N ASN A 246 -12.67 -3.51 0.54
CA ASN A 246 -11.78 -4.09 1.54
C ASN A 246 -11.22 -5.43 1.05
N ARG A 247 -9.93 -5.45 0.73
CA ARG A 247 -9.24 -6.66 0.29
C ARG A 247 -9.21 -7.69 1.42
N LEU A 248 -9.74 -8.88 1.17
CA LEU A 248 -9.48 -10.07 1.96
C LEU A 248 -8.16 -10.70 1.51
N ALA A 249 -7.48 -11.42 2.38
CA ALA A 249 -6.17 -11.99 2.11
C ALA A 249 -6.19 -13.00 0.95
#